data_2299989bcd5f83e05d1fdb671b831065
#
_entry.id   2299989bcd5f83e05d1fdb671b831065
#
_cell.length_a   1.000
_cell.length_b   1.000
_cell.length_c   1.000
_cell.angle_alpha   90.00
_cell.angle_beta   90.00
_cell.angle_gamma   90.00
#
_symmetry.space_group_name_H-M   'P 1'
#
loop_
_entity.id
_entity.type
_entity.pdbx_description
1 polymer ?
#
loop_
_entity_poly.entity_id
_entity_poly.type
_entity_poly.pdbx_seq_one_letter_code
_entity_poly.pdbx_strand_id
1 'polypeptide(L)'
;MRTLRPLLARAATLQPAGRAPPSALLPPIPLYRRLLRAHRKCLPREMRVLGDEYVKGEFRAHREVENPMHIIGFLTEWQLYAQKLEGSSWQGEVLDKAKIDKMSDQQIGQLYELMKATRDLEGEGEGGELGGEGGEGKK
;
A
#
# COMPACT_ATOMS: atom_id res chain seq x y z
N MET A 1 -62.07 11.98 -21.53
CA MET A 1 -60.83 12.43 -22.22
C MET A 1 -59.64 11.80 -21.53
N ARG A 2 -59.02 10.87 -22.19
CA ARG A 2 -57.83 10.18 -21.65
C ARG A 2 -56.60 10.97 -22.12
N THR A 3 -55.90 11.59 -21.18
CA THR A 3 -54.64 12.26 -21.46
C THR A 3 -53.53 11.21 -21.52
N LEU A 4 -52.98 11.03 -22.70
CA LEU A 4 -51.79 10.21 -22.94
C LEU A 4 -50.56 10.92 -22.34
N ARG A 5 -49.97 10.34 -21.32
CA ARG A 5 -48.66 10.74 -20.81
C ARG A 5 -47.60 10.23 -21.78
N PRO A 6 -46.70 11.05 -22.30
CA PRO A 6 -45.57 10.57 -23.08
C PRO A 6 -44.60 9.88 -22.14
N LEU A 7 -44.31 8.62 -22.43
CA LEU A 7 -43.17 7.89 -21.87
C LEU A 7 -41.87 8.50 -22.39
N LEU A 8 -41.25 9.34 -21.56
CA LEU A 8 -39.88 9.77 -21.80
C LEU A 8 -39.00 8.57 -21.66
N ALA A 9 -38.58 8.01 -22.78
CA ALA A 9 -37.53 7.02 -22.87
C ALA A 9 -36.24 7.64 -22.33
N ARG A 10 -35.83 7.18 -21.14
CA ARG A 10 -34.56 7.51 -20.55
C ARG A 10 -33.49 6.85 -21.42
N ALA A 11 -32.85 7.64 -22.29
CA ALA A 11 -31.69 7.21 -23.02
C ALA A 11 -30.60 6.80 -22.02
N ALA A 12 -30.39 5.48 -21.91
CA ALA A 12 -29.24 4.94 -21.21
C ALA A 12 -28.01 5.31 -22.04
N THR A 13 -27.32 6.34 -21.63
CA THR A 13 -25.99 6.66 -22.13
C THR A 13 -25.09 5.52 -21.73
N LEU A 14 -24.80 4.64 -22.69
CA LEU A 14 -23.72 3.65 -22.61
C LEU A 14 -22.42 4.44 -22.52
N GLN A 15 -21.92 4.60 -21.30
CA GLN A 15 -20.57 5.09 -21.09
C GLN A 15 -19.62 3.99 -21.60
N PRO A 16 -18.63 4.34 -22.43
CA PRO A 16 -17.62 3.36 -22.84
C PRO A 16 -16.87 2.88 -21.61
N ALA A 17 -16.91 1.57 -21.37
CA ALA A 17 -16.10 0.89 -20.40
C ALA A 17 -14.62 1.08 -20.78
N GLY A 18 -13.90 1.97 -20.10
CA GLY A 18 -12.50 2.06 -20.40
C GLY A 18 -11.75 3.32 -19.99
N ARG A 19 -12.08 3.89 -18.87
CA ARG A 19 -11.13 4.69 -18.06
C ARG A 19 -11.84 5.03 -16.77
N ALA A 20 -11.37 4.42 -15.67
CA ALA A 20 -11.80 4.92 -14.37
C ALA A 20 -11.53 6.44 -14.33
N PRO A 21 -12.52 7.27 -13.93
CA PRO A 21 -12.28 8.70 -13.82
C PRO A 21 -11.05 8.92 -12.92
N PRO A 22 -10.21 9.93 -13.20
CA PRO A 22 -9.10 10.26 -12.31
C PRO A 22 -9.70 10.40 -10.91
N SER A 23 -9.26 9.55 -9.98
CA SER A 23 -9.88 9.54 -8.67
C SER A 23 -9.61 10.88 -8.01
N ALA A 24 -10.68 11.60 -7.71
CA ALA A 24 -10.60 12.87 -7.02
C ALA A 24 -9.81 12.70 -5.71
N LEU A 25 -9.09 13.75 -5.32
CA LEU A 25 -8.32 13.74 -4.08
C LEU A 25 -9.25 13.51 -2.88
N LEU A 26 -8.98 12.45 -2.13
CA LEU A 26 -9.76 12.12 -0.94
C LEU A 26 -9.42 13.05 0.23
N PRO A 27 -10.42 13.41 1.05
CA PRO A 27 -10.17 14.06 2.33
C PRO A 27 -9.27 13.21 3.25
N PRO A 28 -8.65 13.82 4.29
CA PRO A 28 -7.69 13.12 5.15
C PRO A 28 -8.22 11.84 5.80
N ILE A 29 -9.39 11.88 6.41
CA ILE A 29 -9.94 10.74 7.15
C ILE A 29 -10.35 9.58 6.24
N PRO A 30 -11.09 9.79 5.14
CA PRO A 30 -11.35 8.74 4.16
C PRO A 30 -10.06 8.13 3.59
N LEU A 31 -9.05 8.94 3.28
CA LEU A 31 -7.76 8.46 2.79
C LEU A 31 -7.03 7.62 3.84
N TYR A 32 -6.97 8.09 5.08
CA TYR A 32 -6.39 7.35 6.19
C TYR A 32 -7.01 5.96 6.37
N ARG A 33 -8.34 5.88 6.35
CA ARG A 33 -9.06 4.61 6.43
C ARG A 33 -8.78 3.70 5.24
N ARG A 34 -8.65 4.28 4.03
CA ARG A 34 -8.30 3.54 2.82
C ARG A 34 -6.91 2.95 2.92
N LEU A 35 -5.93 3.71 3.40
CA LEU A 35 -4.55 3.26 3.60
C LEU A 35 -4.46 2.06 4.55
N LEU A 36 -5.07 2.16 5.73
CA LEU A 36 -5.08 1.06 6.69
C LEU A 36 -5.78 -0.19 6.15
N ARG A 37 -6.82 -0.01 5.34
CA ARG A 37 -7.51 -1.12 4.66
C ARG A 37 -6.63 -1.75 3.58
N ALA A 38 -5.93 -0.94 2.78
CA ALA A 38 -5.00 -1.42 1.77
C ALA A 38 -3.84 -2.21 2.40
N HIS A 39 -3.24 -1.72 3.49
CA HIS A 39 -2.23 -2.44 4.24
C HIS A 39 -2.73 -3.81 4.69
N ARG A 40 -3.94 -3.88 5.20
CA ARG A 40 -4.56 -5.13 5.67
C ARG A 40 -4.74 -6.16 4.57
N LYS A 41 -5.04 -5.70 3.35
CA LYS A 41 -5.32 -6.55 2.19
C LYS A 41 -4.08 -6.94 1.41
N CYS A 42 -3.11 -6.05 1.31
CA CYS A 42 -2.02 -6.15 0.35
C CYS A 42 -0.66 -6.43 0.99
N LEU A 43 -0.46 -6.11 2.27
CA LEU A 43 0.81 -6.27 2.96
C LEU A 43 0.85 -7.51 3.87
N PRO A 44 1.98 -8.24 3.91
CA PRO A 44 2.23 -9.25 4.93
C PRO A 44 2.28 -8.61 6.32
N ARG A 45 2.11 -9.43 7.35
CA ARG A 45 1.94 -8.97 8.74
C ARG A 45 3.05 -8.05 9.24
N GLU A 46 4.28 -8.40 8.98
CA GLU A 46 5.47 -7.66 9.43
C GLU A 46 5.51 -6.27 8.80
N MET A 47 5.34 -6.21 7.48
CA MET A 47 5.31 -4.94 6.74
C MET A 47 4.10 -4.09 7.11
N ARG A 48 2.97 -4.72 7.42
CA ARG A 48 1.76 -4.04 7.83
C ARG A 48 1.93 -3.33 9.16
N VAL A 49 2.54 -3.96 10.15
CA VAL A 49 2.80 -3.34 11.46
C VAL A 49 3.63 -2.08 11.28
N LEU A 50 4.72 -2.17 10.53
CA LEU A 50 5.58 -1.02 10.23
C LEU A 50 4.83 0.07 9.44
N GLY A 51 4.11 -0.33 8.39
CA GLY A 51 3.35 0.60 7.55
C GLY A 51 2.24 1.32 8.30
N ASP A 52 1.50 0.63 9.15
CA ASP A 52 0.43 1.22 9.96
C ASP A 52 0.98 2.24 10.96
N GLU A 53 2.09 1.93 11.62
CA GLU A 53 2.75 2.88 12.55
C GLU A 53 3.25 4.12 11.81
N TYR A 54 3.82 3.94 10.63
CA TYR A 54 4.29 5.04 9.81
C TYR A 54 3.13 5.95 9.35
N VAL A 55 2.06 5.38 8.81
CA VAL A 55 0.86 6.14 8.41
C VAL A 55 0.27 6.91 9.58
N LYS A 56 0.12 6.27 10.74
CA LYS A 56 -0.38 6.93 11.95
C LYS A 56 0.48 8.10 12.38
N GLY A 57 1.80 7.92 12.37
CA GLY A 57 2.77 8.96 12.70
C GLY A 57 2.68 10.16 11.76
N GLU A 58 2.67 9.91 10.45
CA GLU A 58 2.61 10.94 9.42
C GLU A 58 1.29 11.72 9.45
N PHE A 59 0.16 11.06 9.55
CA PHE A 59 -1.14 11.73 9.64
C PHE A 59 -1.27 12.55 10.93
N ARG A 60 -0.68 12.08 12.02
CA ARG A 60 -0.63 12.84 13.28
C ARG A 60 0.26 14.08 13.18
N ALA A 61 1.43 13.96 12.55
CA ALA A 61 2.35 15.09 12.36
C ALA A 61 1.76 16.17 11.46
N HIS A 62 0.91 15.79 10.49
CA HIS A 62 0.27 16.74 9.57
C HIS A 62 -1.08 17.28 10.06
N ARG A 63 -1.48 16.94 11.28
CA ARG A 63 -2.79 17.32 11.84
C ARG A 63 -2.98 18.83 11.96
N GLU A 64 -1.92 19.56 12.26
CA GLU A 64 -1.93 21.00 12.51
C GLU A 64 -1.29 21.82 11.39
N VAL A 65 -1.02 21.18 10.26
CA VAL A 65 -0.49 21.88 9.09
C VAL A 65 -1.61 22.70 8.44
N GLU A 66 -1.44 24.00 8.40
CA GLU A 66 -2.43 24.93 7.85
C GLU A 66 -2.19 25.29 6.38
N ASN A 67 -0.97 25.09 5.87
CA ASN A 67 -0.63 25.45 4.49
C ASN A 67 -1.34 24.52 3.48
N PRO A 68 -2.27 25.05 2.66
CA PRO A 68 -3.03 24.24 1.71
C PRO A 68 -2.16 23.46 0.72
N MET A 69 -1.05 24.04 0.28
CA MET A 69 -0.15 23.38 -0.68
C MET A 69 0.52 22.14 -0.07
N HIS A 70 0.93 22.24 1.18
CA HIS A 70 1.49 21.09 1.91
C HIS A 70 0.46 20.00 2.13
N ILE A 71 -0.77 20.37 2.49
CA ILE A 71 -1.87 19.41 2.68
C ILE A 71 -2.20 18.68 1.38
N ILE A 72 -2.33 19.41 0.28
CA ILE A 72 -2.62 18.83 -1.05
C ILE A 72 -1.49 17.90 -1.47
N GLY A 73 -0.24 18.32 -1.34
CA GLY A 73 0.92 17.50 -1.63
C GLY A 73 0.94 16.22 -0.81
N PHE A 74 0.78 16.32 0.49
CA PHE A 74 0.72 15.19 1.41
C PHE A 74 -0.39 14.19 1.04
N LEU A 75 -1.62 14.67 0.83
CA LEU A 75 -2.74 13.80 0.46
C LEU A 75 -2.56 13.17 -0.92
N THR A 76 -1.97 13.89 -1.87
CA THR A 76 -1.69 13.37 -3.20
C THR A 76 -0.68 12.22 -3.16
N GLU A 77 0.42 12.38 -2.44
CA GLU A 77 1.44 11.33 -2.29
C GLU A 77 0.88 10.08 -1.64
N TRP A 78 0.13 10.23 -0.56
CA TRP A 78 -0.50 9.10 0.11
C TRP A 78 -1.59 8.42 -0.72
N GLN A 79 -2.32 9.19 -1.52
CA GLN A 79 -3.32 8.61 -2.43
C GLN A 79 -2.66 7.81 -3.56
N LEU A 80 -1.57 8.30 -4.13
CA LEU A 80 -0.78 7.57 -5.11
C LEU A 80 -0.20 6.28 -4.52
N TYR A 81 0.31 6.34 -3.31
CA TYR A 81 0.78 5.17 -2.58
C TYR A 81 -0.33 4.13 -2.39
N ALA A 82 -1.53 4.53 -1.96
CA ALA A 82 -2.67 3.64 -1.81
C ALA A 82 -3.06 2.98 -3.14
N GLN A 83 -3.10 3.74 -4.22
CA GLN A 83 -3.40 3.23 -5.56
C GLN A 83 -2.36 2.22 -6.04
N LYS A 84 -1.07 2.52 -5.84
CA LYS A 84 0.02 1.62 -6.19
C LYS A 84 -0.07 0.31 -5.41
N LEU A 85 -0.35 0.39 -4.13
CA LEU A 85 -0.49 -0.77 -3.25
C LEU A 85 -1.68 -1.65 -3.64
N GLU A 86 -2.84 -1.05 -3.88
CA GLU A 86 -4.06 -1.74 -4.31
C GLU A 86 -3.93 -2.37 -5.70
N GLY A 87 -3.17 -1.73 -6.59
CA GLY A 87 -2.91 -2.23 -7.94
C GLY A 87 -1.92 -3.40 -8.00
N SER A 88 -1.30 -3.77 -6.87
CA SER A 88 -0.29 -4.83 -6.78
C SER A 88 0.91 -4.68 -7.75
N SER A 89 1.06 -3.54 -8.38
CA SER A 89 2.14 -3.25 -9.34
C SER A 89 3.52 -3.19 -8.71
N TRP A 90 3.58 -3.01 -7.40
CA TRP A 90 4.83 -2.97 -6.62
C TRP A 90 5.41 -4.36 -6.36
N GLN A 91 4.60 -5.41 -6.45
CA GLN A 91 5.04 -6.79 -6.28
C GLN A 91 5.85 -7.22 -7.49
N GLY A 92 7.10 -7.58 -7.27
CA GLY A 92 8.02 -7.98 -8.32
C GLY A 92 8.66 -6.82 -9.09
N GLU A 93 8.48 -5.57 -8.67
CA GLU A 93 9.32 -4.47 -9.14
C GLU A 93 10.79 -4.73 -8.78
N VAL A 94 11.57 -5.00 -9.79
CA VAL A 94 13.03 -5.10 -9.66
C VAL A 94 13.59 -3.68 -9.67
N LEU A 95 14.51 -3.40 -8.77
CA LEU A 95 15.19 -2.11 -8.74
C LEU A 95 16.00 -1.95 -10.03
N ASP A 96 15.63 -0.95 -10.84
CA ASP A 96 16.26 -0.70 -12.12
C ASP A 96 17.71 -0.26 -11.90
N LYS A 97 18.63 -0.83 -12.71
CA LYS A 97 20.06 -0.49 -12.69
C LYS A 97 20.29 1.03 -12.81
N ALA A 98 19.50 1.71 -13.66
CA ALA A 98 19.58 3.15 -13.82
C ALA A 98 19.27 3.94 -12.54
N LYS A 99 18.43 3.40 -11.66
CA LYS A 99 18.14 3.98 -10.34
C LYS A 99 19.30 3.76 -9.38
N ILE A 100 19.92 2.58 -9.42
CA ILE A 100 21.10 2.24 -8.60
C ILE A 100 22.28 3.13 -8.97
N ASP A 101 22.53 3.33 -10.26
CA ASP A 101 23.63 4.15 -10.76
C ASP A 101 23.53 5.64 -10.35
N LYS A 102 22.30 6.10 -10.02
CA LYS A 102 22.04 7.46 -9.53
C LYS A 102 22.13 7.60 -8.01
N MET A 103 22.25 6.51 -7.29
CA MET A 103 22.37 6.53 -5.84
C MET A 103 23.78 6.90 -5.41
N SER A 104 23.91 7.61 -4.29
CA SER A 104 25.19 7.81 -3.64
C SER A 104 25.72 6.54 -3.01
N ASP A 105 27.02 6.45 -2.79
CA ASP A 105 27.65 5.29 -2.12
C ASP A 105 27.03 5.00 -0.75
N GLN A 106 26.64 6.04 -0.02
CA GLN A 106 25.96 5.92 1.26
C GLN A 106 24.57 5.28 1.10
N GLN A 107 23.81 5.68 0.10
CA GLN A 107 22.48 5.09 -0.19
C GLN A 107 22.59 3.63 -0.62
N ILE A 108 23.60 3.30 -1.42
CA ILE A 108 23.89 1.91 -1.82
C ILE A 108 24.26 1.07 -0.60
N GLY A 109 25.09 1.60 0.30
CA GLY A 109 25.44 0.95 1.55
C GLY A 109 24.21 0.67 2.44
N GLN A 110 23.35 1.65 2.60
CA GLN A 110 22.09 1.50 3.36
C GLN A 110 21.15 0.47 2.72
N LEU A 111 21.03 0.46 1.39
CA LEU A 111 20.24 -0.54 0.67
C LEU A 111 20.79 -1.94 0.87
N TYR A 112 22.12 -2.11 0.82
CA TYR A 112 22.79 -3.38 1.06
C TYR A 112 22.53 -3.91 2.49
N GLU A 113 22.66 -3.06 3.50
CA GLU A 113 22.37 -3.41 4.89
C GLU A 113 20.92 -3.83 5.09
N LEU A 114 19.98 -3.12 4.43
CA LEU A 114 18.57 -3.48 4.47
C LEU A 114 18.31 -4.84 3.83
N MET A 115 18.91 -5.11 2.67
CA MET A 115 18.79 -6.41 1.99
C MET A 115 19.38 -7.55 2.84
N LYS A 116 20.49 -7.29 3.51
CA LYS A 116 21.10 -8.26 4.42
C LYS A 116 20.19 -8.56 5.61
N ALA A 117 19.66 -7.52 6.25
CA ALA A 117 18.76 -7.67 7.39
C ALA A 117 17.48 -8.44 7.02
N THR A 118 16.90 -8.21 5.85
CA THR A 118 15.71 -8.94 5.40
C THR A 118 16.02 -10.41 5.13
N ARG A 119 17.19 -10.71 4.57
CA ARG A 119 17.62 -12.09 4.32
C ARG A 119 17.87 -12.86 5.63
N ASP A 120 18.46 -12.20 6.61
CA ASP A 120 18.70 -12.80 7.92
C ASP A 120 17.38 -13.14 8.63
N LEU A 121 16.38 -12.28 8.53
CA LEU A 121 15.03 -12.54 9.05
C LEU A 121 14.31 -13.69 8.35
N GLU A 122 14.49 -13.84 7.04
CA GLU A 122 13.94 -14.98 6.29
C GLU A 122 14.62 -16.29 6.64
N GLY A 123 15.94 -16.25 6.94
CA GLY A 123 16.73 -17.44 7.33
C GLY A 123 16.40 -17.97 8.73
N GLU A 124 15.97 -17.11 9.66
CA GLU A 124 15.59 -17.54 11.02
C GLU A 124 14.20 -18.18 11.08
N GLY A 125 13.35 -17.99 10.06
CA GLY A 125 12.01 -18.57 10.00
C GLY A 125 11.95 -20.04 9.58
N GLU A 126 12.98 -20.59 8.96
CA GLU A 126 12.99 -21.98 8.48
C GLU A 126 13.68 -23.00 9.44
N GLY A 127 14.26 -22.53 10.56
CA GLY A 127 15.01 -23.37 11.50
C GLY A 127 14.24 -23.95 12.68
N GLY A 128 12.93 -23.79 12.76
CA GLY A 128 12.13 -24.05 13.97
C GLY A 128 11.30 -25.34 14.02
N GLU A 129 11.50 -26.31 13.14
CA GLU A 129 10.73 -27.55 13.25
C GLU A 129 11.51 -28.79 12.81
N LEU A 130 12.38 -29.31 13.65
CA LEU A 130 12.75 -30.75 13.70
C LEU A 130 13.48 -31.05 15.01
N GLY A 131 12.77 -31.62 15.95
CA GLY A 131 13.41 -32.14 17.18
C GLY A 131 12.45 -32.68 18.22
N GLY A 132 11.48 -33.47 17.83
CA GLY A 132 10.68 -34.28 18.75
C GLY A 132 11.14 -35.74 18.66
N GLU A 133 12.25 -36.07 19.24
CA GLU A 133 12.72 -37.43 19.49
C GLU A 133 12.05 -37.92 20.78
N GLY A 134 11.15 -38.94 20.86
CA GLY A 134 11.49 -40.35 20.74
C GLY A 134 12.18 -40.85 21.99
N GLY A 135 11.51 -40.80 23.18
CA GLY A 135 11.98 -41.39 24.43
C GLY A 135 11.46 -42.81 24.56
N GLU A 136 12.31 -43.72 24.29
CA GLU A 136 12.17 -45.15 24.45
C GLU A 136 12.01 -45.54 25.93
N GLY A 137 10.90 -46.24 26.25
CA GLY A 137 10.68 -46.85 27.52
C GLY A 137 11.42 -48.19 27.60
N LYS A 138 11.99 -48.47 28.74
CA LYS A 138 12.41 -49.82 29.06
C LYS A 138 12.15 -50.15 30.52
N LYS A 139 11.36 -51.20 30.71
CA LYS A 139 11.15 -52.07 31.89
C LYS A 139 10.29 -51.51 33.00
#